data_e67eb719e4bf2244c6845d0516051479
#
_entry.id   e67eb719e4bf2244c6845d0516051479
#
_cell.length_a   1.000
_cell.length_b   1.000
_cell.length_c   1.000
_cell.angle_alpha   90.00
_cell.angle_beta   90.00
_cell.angle_gamma   90.00
#
_symmetry.space_group_name_H-M   'P 1'
#
loop_
_entity.id
_entity.type
_entity.pdbx_description
1 polymer ?
#
loop_
_entity_poly.entity_id
_entity_poly.type
_entity_poly.pdbx_seq_one_letter_code
_entity_poly.pdbx_strand_id
1 'polypeptide(L)'
;MLLVTISSPAREVDVKVAQRERAATEKELLRFNFGYSTNEYGLMEVTWHHFLNRYVALGGGVSCGAGFMGKNMPSGYIADSDYDRWQMTSGEEDEWNIDALAPKFLFSGIFKTPDLLESGRCRIACLVETGAVFAIPFSRREVLLSNEAGDTNTEYVRGWGGRSVFWQCRGTILFSFSDWGIGLSYSLNDIDMYSSVRNLSYNGTDFYDFYPEKRALYHTFGLTLSYSF
;
A
#
# COMPACT_ATOMS: atom_id res chain seq x y z
N MET A 1 33.82 -30.06 24.16
CA MET A 1 34.58 -30.40 22.94
C MET A 1 33.98 -29.59 21.81
N LEU A 2 34.57 -28.42 21.51
CA LEU A 2 34.12 -27.53 20.43
C LEU A 2 34.74 -28.04 19.11
N LEU A 3 33.91 -28.55 18.20
CA LEU A 3 34.31 -28.84 16.83
C LEU A 3 34.40 -27.53 16.02
N VAL A 4 35.59 -26.97 15.93
CA VAL A 4 35.88 -25.90 15.00
C VAL A 4 36.06 -26.52 13.59
N THR A 5 35.02 -26.46 12.78
CA THR A 5 35.12 -26.82 11.35
C THR A 5 35.89 -25.75 10.64
N ILE A 6 37.18 -25.98 10.37
CA ILE A 6 38.01 -25.17 9.50
C ILE A 6 37.55 -25.41 8.06
N SER A 7 36.79 -24.46 7.49
CA SER A 7 36.43 -24.50 6.07
C SER A 7 37.67 -24.26 5.22
N SER A 8 37.91 -25.14 4.25
CA SER A 8 39.04 -25.00 3.29
C SER A 8 38.92 -23.70 2.47
N PRO A 9 39.98 -22.90 2.30
CA PRO A 9 39.93 -21.65 1.55
C PRO A 9 39.46 -21.83 0.09
N ALA A 10 39.67 -23.00 -0.51
CA ALA A 10 39.19 -23.30 -1.86
C ALA A 10 37.64 -23.35 -1.91
N ARG A 11 36.99 -23.88 -0.89
CA ARG A 11 35.52 -23.95 -0.81
C ARG A 11 34.88 -22.59 -0.61
N GLU A 12 35.60 -21.65 0.05
CA GLU A 12 35.14 -20.28 0.24
C GLU A 12 35.21 -19.46 -1.03
N VAL A 13 36.23 -19.71 -1.87
CA VAL A 13 36.37 -19.07 -3.18
C VAL A 13 35.27 -19.53 -4.15
N ASP A 14 34.99 -20.84 -4.22
CA ASP A 14 33.93 -21.39 -5.07
C ASP A 14 32.53 -20.85 -4.68
N VAL A 15 32.27 -20.69 -3.38
CA VAL A 15 31.01 -20.09 -2.90
C VAL A 15 30.90 -18.63 -3.31
N LYS A 16 31.98 -17.86 -3.20
CA LYS A 16 32.00 -16.45 -3.60
C LYS A 16 31.84 -16.25 -5.10
N VAL A 17 32.41 -17.14 -5.92
CA VAL A 17 32.27 -17.10 -7.39
C VAL A 17 30.83 -17.43 -7.77
N ALA A 18 30.25 -18.51 -7.22
CA ALA A 18 28.86 -18.89 -7.47
C ALA A 18 27.86 -17.83 -7.01
N GLN A 19 28.13 -17.12 -5.90
CA GLN A 19 27.31 -16.00 -5.43
C GLN A 19 27.42 -14.77 -6.34
N ARG A 20 28.60 -14.46 -6.84
CA ARG A 20 28.80 -13.36 -7.82
C ARG A 20 28.10 -13.64 -9.16
N GLU A 21 28.14 -14.88 -9.62
CA GLU A 21 27.44 -15.31 -10.83
C GLU A 21 25.92 -15.24 -10.66
N ARG A 22 25.39 -15.67 -9.49
CA ARG A 22 23.95 -15.52 -9.18
C ARG A 22 23.52 -14.06 -9.08
N ALA A 23 24.26 -13.22 -8.37
CA ALA A 23 23.97 -11.79 -8.29
C ALA A 23 24.02 -11.07 -9.65
N ALA A 24 24.74 -11.62 -10.62
CA ALA A 24 24.76 -11.15 -12.02
C ALA A 24 23.55 -11.68 -12.83
N THR A 25 22.86 -12.69 -12.34
CA THR A 25 21.75 -13.38 -13.04
C THR A 25 20.37 -12.99 -12.51
N GLU A 26 20.27 -12.45 -11.29
CA GLU A 26 18.99 -11.98 -10.74
C GLU A 26 18.49 -10.78 -11.56
N LYS A 27 17.55 -11.02 -12.46
CA LYS A 27 16.99 -9.99 -13.33
C LYS A 27 15.62 -9.51 -12.88
N GLU A 28 14.93 -10.29 -12.10
CA GLU A 28 13.55 -10.03 -11.70
C GLU A 28 13.43 -9.96 -10.18
N LEU A 29 12.58 -9.06 -9.71
CA LEU A 29 12.28 -8.88 -8.31
C LEU A 29 10.78 -8.76 -8.12
N LEU A 30 10.16 -9.77 -7.52
CA LEU A 30 8.78 -9.75 -7.06
C LEU A 30 8.76 -9.36 -5.59
N ARG A 31 7.88 -8.42 -5.22
CA ARG A 31 7.73 -7.99 -3.82
C ARG A 31 6.27 -7.92 -3.41
N PHE A 32 6.05 -8.30 -2.17
CA PHE A 32 4.79 -8.12 -1.44
C PHE A 32 5.08 -7.15 -0.30
N ASN A 33 4.39 -6.04 -0.27
CA ASN A 33 4.53 -5.02 0.76
C ASN A 33 3.24 -4.93 1.57
N PHE A 34 3.39 -4.90 2.89
CA PHE A 34 2.31 -4.68 3.84
C PHE A 34 2.68 -3.49 4.69
N GLY A 35 1.81 -2.51 4.79
CA GLY A 35 2.12 -1.29 5.50
C GLY A 35 0.92 -0.66 6.19
N TYR A 36 1.22 0.22 7.13
CA TYR A 36 0.25 1.08 7.78
C TYR A 36 0.66 2.54 7.65
N SER A 37 -0.28 3.37 7.25
CA SER A 37 -0.06 4.78 6.97
C SER A 37 -0.58 5.67 8.09
N THR A 38 0.08 6.80 8.29
CA THR A 38 -0.40 7.88 9.18
C THR A 38 -1.70 8.53 8.73
N ASN A 39 -2.24 8.14 7.59
CA ASN A 39 -3.58 8.49 7.12
C ASN A 39 -4.62 7.42 7.50
N GLU A 40 -4.33 6.64 8.55
CA GLU A 40 -5.23 5.64 9.11
C GLU A 40 -5.72 4.60 8.09
N TYR A 41 -4.84 4.13 7.21
CA TYR A 41 -5.15 3.04 6.31
C TYR A 41 -4.06 1.96 6.29
N GLY A 42 -4.50 0.72 6.11
CA GLY A 42 -3.64 -0.40 5.79
C GLY A 42 -3.38 -0.46 4.28
N LEU A 43 -2.17 -0.85 3.90
CA LEU A 43 -1.74 -0.98 2.51
C LEU A 43 -1.25 -2.40 2.25
N MET A 44 -1.73 -3.00 1.17
CA MET A 44 -1.15 -4.22 0.57
C MET A 44 -0.76 -3.92 -0.87
N GLU A 45 0.44 -4.34 -1.25
CA GLU A 45 0.98 -4.05 -2.56
C GLU A 45 1.77 -5.24 -3.09
N VAL A 46 1.61 -5.54 -4.36
CA VAL A 46 2.41 -6.50 -5.12
C VAL A 46 3.08 -5.78 -6.26
N THR A 47 4.41 -5.84 -6.32
CA THR A 47 5.21 -5.18 -7.36
C THR A 47 6.17 -6.16 -8.01
N TRP A 48 6.38 -5.97 -9.29
CA TRP A 48 7.35 -6.69 -10.09
C TRP A 48 8.28 -5.70 -10.79
N HIS A 49 9.59 -5.94 -10.71
CA HIS A 49 10.62 -5.07 -11.27
C HIS A 49 11.63 -5.89 -12.04
N HIS A 50 12.02 -5.37 -13.19
CA HIS A 50 13.10 -5.89 -14.03
C HIS A 50 14.36 -5.07 -13.82
N PHE A 51 15.48 -5.73 -13.47
CA PHE A 51 16.78 -5.09 -13.32
C PHE A 51 17.41 -4.81 -14.67
N LEU A 52 17.64 -3.54 -14.98
CA LEU A 52 18.40 -3.09 -16.15
C LEU A 52 19.90 -3.33 -15.95
N ASN A 53 20.34 -3.26 -14.72
CA ASN A 53 21.65 -3.64 -14.24
C ASN A 53 21.54 -4.01 -12.75
N ARG A 54 22.66 -4.44 -12.12
CA ARG A 54 22.66 -4.89 -10.71
C ARG A 54 22.16 -3.87 -9.67
N TYR A 55 21.97 -2.61 -10.05
CA TYR A 55 21.62 -1.52 -9.14
C TYR A 55 20.30 -0.84 -9.47
N VAL A 56 19.86 -0.90 -10.72
CA VAL A 56 18.71 -0.15 -11.19
C VAL A 56 17.68 -1.10 -11.79
N ALA A 57 16.46 -1.01 -11.30
CA ALA A 57 15.32 -1.75 -11.84
C ALA A 57 14.17 -0.80 -12.17
N LEU A 58 13.37 -1.18 -13.15
CA LEU A 58 12.11 -0.53 -13.50
C LEU A 58 10.99 -1.56 -13.43
N GLY A 59 9.83 -1.09 -13.02
CA GLY A 59 8.68 -1.98 -12.91
C GLY A 59 7.43 -1.28 -12.43
N GLY A 60 6.54 -2.07 -11.90
CA GLY A 60 5.28 -1.57 -11.39
C GLY A 60 4.51 -2.65 -10.65
N GLY A 61 3.28 -2.32 -10.30
CA GLY A 61 2.47 -3.25 -9.55
C GLY A 61 1.07 -2.74 -9.30
N VAL A 62 0.40 -3.47 -8.44
CA VAL A 62 -0.94 -3.13 -7.95
C VAL A 62 -0.91 -3.03 -6.44
N SER A 63 -1.65 -2.09 -5.92
CA SER A 63 -1.85 -1.95 -4.49
C SER A 63 -3.33 -1.80 -4.16
N CYS A 64 -3.69 -2.23 -2.96
CA CYS A 64 -5.00 -2.05 -2.39
C CYS A 64 -4.83 -1.48 -0.99
N GLY A 65 -5.58 -0.45 -0.65
CA GLY A 65 -5.59 0.14 0.68
C GLY A 65 -6.97 0.04 1.29
N ALA A 66 -7.03 -0.28 2.57
CA ALA A 66 -8.24 -0.26 3.37
C ALA A 66 -8.15 0.91 4.36
N GLY A 67 -9.04 1.88 4.23
CA GLY A 67 -9.18 3.00 5.16
C GLY A 67 -10.10 2.61 6.30
N PHE A 68 -9.73 3.03 7.51
CA PHE A 68 -10.52 2.81 8.71
C PHE A 68 -11.08 4.15 9.16
N MET A 69 -12.39 4.31 9.08
CA MET A 69 -13.05 5.51 9.63
C MET A 69 -13.51 5.29 11.05
N GLY A 70 -13.35 6.35 11.84
CA GLY A 70 -13.96 6.45 13.15
C GLY A 70 -15.48 6.61 13.06
N LYS A 71 -16.11 6.83 14.21
CA LYS A 71 -17.57 6.79 14.42
C LYS A 71 -18.40 7.90 13.74
N ASN A 72 -17.80 8.87 13.06
CA ASN A 72 -18.50 10.02 12.49
C ASN A 72 -18.76 9.81 11.01
N MET A 73 -19.78 9.00 10.70
CA MET A 73 -20.25 8.88 9.32
C MET A 73 -21.16 10.06 8.95
N PRO A 74 -21.11 10.55 7.69
CA PRO A 74 -22.04 11.55 7.20
C PRO A 74 -23.49 11.15 7.45
N SER A 75 -24.28 12.07 7.97
CA SER A 75 -25.71 11.88 8.24
C SER A 75 -26.46 13.21 8.15
N GLY A 76 -27.76 13.16 7.96
CA GLY A 76 -28.57 14.36 7.87
C GLY A 76 -30.08 14.07 7.84
N TYR A 77 -30.86 15.13 7.60
CA TYR A 77 -32.31 15.06 7.45
C TYR A 77 -32.69 15.21 5.99
N ILE A 78 -33.83 14.63 5.62
CA ILE A 78 -34.42 14.75 4.30
C ILE A 78 -35.75 15.48 4.47
N ALA A 79 -35.96 16.53 3.69
CA ALA A 79 -37.24 17.19 3.61
C ALA A 79 -38.09 16.57 2.48
N ASP A 80 -39.41 16.50 2.71
CA ASP A 80 -40.39 16.09 1.68
C ASP A 80 -40.22 14.68 1.13
N SER A 81 -39.84 13.71 1.97
CA SER A 81 -39.69 12.29 1.61
C SER A 81 -40.45 11.39 2.61
N ASP A 82 -40.70 10.14 2.22
CA ASP A 82 -41.22 9.09 3.11
C ASP A 82 -40.21 8.74 4.24
N TYR A 83 -38.95 9.20 4.08
CA TYR A 83 -37.87 9.07 5.06
C TYR A 83 -37.41 10.45 5.50
N ASP A 84 -37.20 10.63 6.79
CA ASP A 84 -36.85 11.90 7.42
C ASP A 84 -35.34 12.01 7.74
N ARG A 85 -34.62 10.89 7.76
CA ARG A 85 -33.20 10.82 8.10
C ARG A 85 -32.44 9.96 7.11
N TRP A 86 -31.18 10.30 6.95
CA TRP A 86 -30.21 9.49 6.22
C TRP A 86 -28.89 9.38 6.99
N GLN A 87 -28.20 8.27 6.82
CA GLN A 87 -26.87 8.03 7.36
C GLN A 87 -26.06 7.22 6.35
N MET A 88 -24.82 7.63 6.09
CA MET A 88 -23.92 6.82 5.31
C MET A 88 -23.50 5.60 6.14
N THR A 89 -23.53 4.42 5.51
CA THR A 89 -23.10 3.18 6.14
C THR A 89 -21.74 2.75 5.60
N SER A 90 -20.99 2.03 6.42
CA SER A 90 -19.70 1.43 6.02
C SER A 90 -19.86 0.07 5.32
N GLY A 91 -21.12 -0.35 5.00
CA GLY A 91 -21.43 -1.73 4.66
C GLY A 91 -21.65 -2.57 5.92
N GLU A 92 -22.11 -3.81 5.77
CA GLU A 92 -22.60 -4.67 6.85
C GLU A 92 -21.90 -4.51 8.22
N GLU A 93 -22.63 -4.73 9.31
CA GLU A 93 -22.33 -4.51 10.74
C GLU A 93 -21.03 -5.17 11.29
N ASP A 94 -20.06 -5.44 10.46
CA ASP A 94 -18.80 -6.04 10.88
C ASP A 94 -17.91 -5.04 11.64
N GLU A 95 -17.28 -5.50 12.69
CA GLU A 95 -16.39 -4.77 13.62
C GLU A 95 -15.24 -4.00 12.93
N TRP A 96 -15.03 -4.24 11.65
CA TRP A 96 -14.02 -3.59 10.80
C TRP A 96 -14.69 -2.60 9.85
N ASN A 97 -14.86 -1.35 10.27
CA ASN A 97 -15.32 -0.27 9.41
C ASN A 97 -14.32 0.05 8.30
N ILE A 98 -14.29 -0.80 7.27
CA ILE A 98 -13.49 -0.57 6.07
C ILE A 98 -14.21 0.44 5.19
N ASP A 99 -13.78 1.68 5.25
CA ASP A 99 -14.46 2.78 4.57
C ASP A 99 -13.99 3.03 3.15
N ALA A 100 -12.76 2.64 2.83
CA ALA A 100 -12.22 2.82 1.49
C ALA A 100 -11.37 1.63 1.05
N LEU A 101 -11.86 0.87 0.08
CA LEU A 101 -11.06 -0.09 -0.65
C LEU A 101 -10.79 0.47 -2.06
N ALA A 102 -9.56 0.90 -2.30
CA ALA A 102 -9.22 1.53 -3.57
C ALA A 102 -8.02 0.84 -4.22
N PRO A 103 -8.23 0.10 -5.31
CA PRO A 103 -7.13 -0.43 -6.10
C PRO A 103 -6.37 0.70 -6.79
N LYS A 104 -5.05 0.56 -6.83
CA LYS A 104 -4.13 1.51 -7.44
C LYS A 104 -3.11 0.77 -8.28
N PHE A 105 -2.58 1.46 -9.27
CA PHE A 105 -1.47 0.99 -10.11
C PHE A 105 -0.23 1.79 -9.76
N LEU A 106 0.89 1.10 -9.58
CA LEU A 106 2.18 1.71 -9.30
C LEU A 106 3.11 1.54 -10.50
N PHE A 107 3.79 2.61 -10.86
CA PHE A 107 4.93 2.61 -11.79
C PHE A 107 6.13 3.16 -11.04
N SER A 108 7.22 2.40 -10.96
CA SER A 108 8.36 2.82 -10.14
C SER A 108 9.70 2.36 -10.68
N GLY A 109 10.73 3.10 -10.27
CA GLY A 109 12.12 2.72 -10.39
C GLY A 109 12.71 2.40 -9.03
N ILE A 110 13.58 1.39 -8.99
CA ILE A 110 14.35 1.00 -7.81
C ILE A 110 15.80 1.27 -8.04
N PHE A 111 16.45 1.84 -7.02
CA PHE A 111 17.90 1.82 -6.86
C PHE A 111 18.25 0.87 -5.71
N LYS A 112 19.06 -0.16 -5.99
CA LYS A 112 19.59 -1.10 -5.01
C LYS A 112 21.03 -0.74 -4.68
N THR A 113 21.39 -0.62 -3.41
CA THR A 113 22.79 -0.45 -3.02
C THR A 113 23.59 -1.73 -3.29
N PRO A 114 24.93 -1.66 -3.37
CA PRO A 114 25.77 -2.83 -3.14
C PRO A 114 25.38 -3.50 -1.81
N ASP A 115 25.64 -4.81 -1.71
CA ASP A 115 25.40 -5.51 -0.46
C ASP A 115 26.28 -4.91 0.66
N LEU A 116 25.61 -4.37 1.69
CA LEU A 116 26.26 -3.70 2.83
C LEU A 116 26.95 -4.70 3.74
N LEU A 117 26.33 -5.87 3.88
CA LEU A 117 26.85 -7.01 4.63
C LEU A 117 26.57 -8.29 3.83
N GLU A 118 27.56 -9.15 3.76
CA GLU A 118 27.45 -10.47 3.17
C GLU A 118 28.07 -11.47 4.14
N SER A 119 27.26 -12.41 4.64
CA SER A 119 27.70 -13.47 5.54
C SER A 119 27.05 -14.79 5.17
N GLY A 120 27.81 -15.67 4.57
CA GLY A 120 27.33 -16.96 4.10
C GLY A 120 26.19 -16.83 3.08
N ARG A 121 24.96 -17.20 3.47
CA ARG A 121 23.79 -17.10 2.60
C ARG A 121 22.94 -15.84 2.82
N CYS A 122 23.30 -15.03 3.81
CA CYS A 122 22.58 -13.81 4.14
C CYS A 122 23.25 -12.60 3.52
N ARG A 123 22.47 -11.75 2.86
CA ARG A 123 22.90 -10.46 2.31
C ARG A 123 21.99 -9.36 2.85
N ILE A 124 22.55 -8.20 3.10
CA ILE A 124 21.79 -7.00 3.50
C ILE A 124 22.04 -5.92 2.47
N ALA A 125 20.97 -5.40 1.89
CA ALA A 125 21.02 -4.28 0.96
C ALA A 125 19.93 -3.24 1.31
N CYS A 126 20.13 -2.00 0.87
CA CYS A 126 19.10 -1.00 0.87
C CYS A 126 18.50 -0.84 -0.52
N LEU A 127 17.18 -0.72 -0.59
CA LEU A 127 16.46 -0.36 -1.81
C LEU A 127 15.86 1.02 -1.61
N VAL A 128 16.00 1.88 -2.60
CA VAL A 128 15.28 3.15 -2.69
C VAL A 128 14.39 3.08 -3.92
N GLU A 129 13.11 3.18 -3.72
CA GLU A 129 12.09 3.14 -4.77
C GLU A 129 11.43 4.49 -4.89
N THR A 130 11.22 4.96 -6.12
CA THR A 130 10.41 6.15 -6.38
C THR A 130 9.50 5.89 -7.56
N GLY A 131 8.27 6.40 -7.49
CA GLY A 131 7.29 6.13 -8.54
C GLY A 131 6.04 6.98 -8.47
N ALA A 132 5.23 6.82 -9.51
CA ALA A 132 3.90 7.36 -9.61
C ALA A 132 2.85 6.29 -9.29
N VAL A 133 1.83 6.68 -8.55
CA VAL A 133 0.70 5.84 -8.16
C VAL A 133 -0.56 6.39 -8.81
N PHE A 134 -1.27 5.55 -9.53
CA PHE A 134 -2.49 5.89 -10.25
C PHE A 134 -3.68 5.25 -9.55
N ALA A 135 -4.62 6.06 -9.08
CA ALA A 135 -5.87 5.62 -8.49
C ALA A 135 -7.04 5.89 -9.42
N ILE A 136 -8.06 5.05 -9.34
CA ILE A 136 -9.32 5.29 -10.04
C ILE A 136 -10.11 6.30 -9.20
N PRO A 137 -10.40 7.52 -9.73
CA PRO A 137 -11.08 8.58 -8.98
C PRO A 137 -12.60 8.35 -8.97
N PHE A 138 -13.03 7.17 -8.58
CA PHE A 138 -14.43 6.77 -8.46
C PHE A 138 -14.73 6.34 -7.04
N SER A 139 -15.87 6.76 -6.53
CA SER A 139 -16.36 6.34 -5.24
C SER A 139 -17.84 5.99 -5.31
N ARG A 140 -18.22 4.98 -4.54
CA ARG A 140 -19.61 4.57 -4.30
C ARG A 140 -19.78 4.35 -2.81
N ARG A 141 -20.83 4.92 -2.26
CA ARG A 141 -21.19 4.77 -0.84
C ARG A 141 -22.66 4.40 -0.71
N GLU A 142 -22.94 3.63 0.29
CA GLU A 142 -24.29 3.26 0.70
C GLU A 142 -24.81 4.27 1.68
N VAL A 143 -26.07 4.67 1.52
CA VAL A 143 -26.80 5.56 2.39
C VAL A 143 -28.06 4.85 2.85
N LEU A 144 -28.17 4.67 4.16
CA LEU A 144 -29.36 4.15 4.81
C LEU A 144 -30.33 5.30 5.10
N LEU A 145 -31.53 5.16 4.57
CA LEU A 145 -32.66 6.05 4.84
C LEU A 145 -33.51 5.45 5.97
N SER A 146 -34.02 6.28 6.87
CA SER A 146 -34.88 5.83 7.95
C SER A 146 -35.97 6.85 8.23
N ASN A 147 -37.12 6.39 8.77
CA ASN A 147 -38.20 7.23 9.24
C ASN A 147 -38.52 6.95 10.74
N GLU A 148 -39.37 7.77 11.33
CA GLU A 148 -39.79 7.60 12.72
C GLU A 148 -40.59 6.31 12.97
N ALA A 149 -41.20 5.72 11.94
CA ALA A 149 -41.91 4.44 12.02
C ALA A 149 -40.96 3.24 12.08
N GLY A 150 -39.66 3.46 11.82
CA GLY A 150 -38.63 2.41 11.78
C GLY A 150 -38.46 1.75 10.43
N ASP A 151 -39.14 2.26 9.39
CA ASP A 151 -38.91 1.78 8.03
C ASP A 151 -37.54 2.24 7.56
N THR A 152 -36.84 1.38 6.81
CA THR A 152 -35.53 1.66 6.26
C THR A 152 -35.49 1.36 4.77
N ASN A 153 -34.67 2.14 4.07
CA ASN A 153 -34.36 1.92 2.66
C ASN A 153 -32.87 2.20 2.41
N THR A 154 -32.33 1.62 1.38
CA THR A 154 -30.90 1.78 1.02
C THR A 154 -30.77 2.43 -0.34
N GLU A 155 -30.00 3.51 -0.39
CA GLU A 155 -29.62 4.17 -1.63
C GLU A 155 -28.10 4.18 -1.80
N TYR A 156 -27.64 4.45 -3.02
CA TYR A 156 -26.23 4.53 -3.34
C TYR A 156 -25.86 5.88 -3.91
N VAL A 157 -24.97 6.57 -3.23
CA VAL A 157 -24.28 7.75 -3.76
C VAL A 157 -23.04 7.32 -4.49
N ARG A 158 -22.85 7.83 -5.68
CA ARG A 158 -21.69 7.53 -6.52
C ARG A 158 -21.25 8.75 -7.29
N GLY A 159 -19.96 8.87 -7.50
CA GLY A 159 -19.42 9.99 -8.26
C GLY A 159 -18.00 9.73 -8.73
N TRP A 160 -17.64 10.50 -9.74
CA TRP A 160 -16.28 10.62 -10.25
C TRP A 160 -15.69 11.92 -9.74
N GLY A 161 -14.54 11.89 -9.13
CA GLY A 161 -13.88 13.09 -8.62
C GLY A 161 -12.67 12.75 -7.75
N GLY A 162 -11.93 13.79 -7.42
CA GLY A 162 -10.71 13.64 -6.64
C GLY A 162 -9.46 13.47 -7.48
N ARG A 163 -8.35 13.29 -6.81
CA ARG A 163 -7.04 13.15 -7.44
C ARG A 163 -6.79 11.70 -7.85
N SER A 164 -6.25 11.51 -9.06
CA SER A 164 -5.96 10.20 -9.64
C SER A 164 -4.47 9.86 -9.71
N VAL A 165 -3.58 10.83 -9.53
CA VAL A 165 -2.13 10.62 -9.64
C VAL A 165 -1.46 11.10 -8.37
N PHE A 166 -0.66 10.23 -7.79
CA PHE A 166 0.12 10.46 -6.58
C PHE A 166 1.56 10.05 -6.79
N TRP A 167 2.45 10.44 -5.89
CA TRP A 167 3.82 9.98 -5.89
C TRP A 167 4.14 9.20 -4.61
N GLN A 168 5.17 8.37 -4.70
CA GLN A 168 5.69 7.62 -3.58
C GLN A 168 7.20 7.54 -3.67
N CYS A 169 7.88 7.68 -2.50
CA CYS A 169 9.28 7.36 -2.33
C CYS A 169 9.41 6.41 -1.13
N ARG A 170 10.04 5.25 -1.32
CA ARG A 170 10.16 4.20 -0.31
C ARG A 170 11.62 3.79 -0.12
N GLY A 171 12.09 3.77 1.12
CA GLY A 171 13.32 3.11 1.54
C GLY A 171 13.01 1.73 2.13
N THR A 172 13.78 0.71 1.78
CA THR A 172 13.66 -0.64 2.34
C THR A 172 15.02 -1.16 2.72
N ILE A 173 15.18 -1.65 3.94
CA ILE A 173 16.34 -2.45 4.35
C ILE A 173 15.93 -3.90 4.14
N LEU A 174 16.59 -4.56 3.20
CA LEU A 174 16.27 -5.93 2.76
C LEU A 174 17.33 -6.91 3.26
N PHE A 175 16.88 -7.94 3.96
CA PHE A 175 17.63 -9.11 4.38
C PHE A 175 17.30 -10.24 3.42
N SER A 176 18.24 -10.64 2.57
CA SER A 176 18.04 -11.69 1.56
C SER A 176 18.70 -13.00 1.96
N PHE A 177 17.95 -14.09 1.80
CA PHE A 177 18.39 -15.47 2.08
C PHE A 177 18.18 -16.30 0.82
N SER A 178 19.25 -16.51 0.02
CA SER A 178 19.14 -17.07 -1.31
C SER A 178 18.26 -16.18 -2.20
N ASP A 179 17.16 -16.70 -2.72
CA ASP A 179 16.24 -15.99 -3.63
C ASP A 179 15.13 -15.22 -2.89
N TRP A 180 14.95 -15.50 -1.57
CA TRP A 180 13.97 -14.86 -0.73
C TRP A 180 14.56 -13.72 0.09
N GLY A 181 13.73 -12.75 0.39
CA GLY A 181 14.11 -11.66 1.28
C GLY A 181 12.93 -11.19 2.13
N ILE A 182 13.28 -10.66 3.30
CA ILE A 182 12.37 -9.96 4.20
C ILE A 182 12.96 -8.58 4.50
N GLY A 183 12.13 -7.55 4.53
CA GLY A 183 12.61 -6.19 4.74
C GLY A 183 11.67 -5.35 5.58
N LEU A 184 12.26 -4.31 6.17
CA LEU A 184 11.53 -3.22 6.79
C LEU A 184 11.50 -2.04 5.81
N SER A 185 10.32 -1.50 5.57
CA SER A 185 10.13 -0.39 4.65
C SER A 185 9.54 0.83 5.34
N TYR A 186 9.96 1.99 4.85
CA TYR A 186 9.39 3.26 5.19
C TYR A 186 9.17 4.06 3.92
N SER A 187 7.97 4.60 3.75
CA SER A 187 7.67 5.43 2.57
C SER A 187 7.08 6.78 2.95
N LEU A 188 7.46 7.75 2.13
CA LEU A 188 6.84 9.06 2.03
C LEU A 188 5.99 9.08 0.77
N ASN A 189 4.76 9.54 0.88
CA ASN A 189 3.85 9.62 -0.24
C ASN A 189 2.82 10.75 -0.03
N ASP A 190 2.12 11.13 -1.08
CA ASP A 190 0.99 12.06 -1.03
C ASP A 190 -0.35 11.37 -1.36
N ILE A 191 -0.41 10.05 -1.14
CA ILE A 191 -1.57 9.21 -1.45
C ILE A 191 -2.71 9.55 -0.49
N ASP A 192 -3.72 10.21 -1.03
CA ASP A 192 -4.93 10.57 -0.32
C ASP A 192 -6.03 9.55 -0.62
N MET A 193 -6.26 8.62 0.32
CA MET A 193 -7.25 7.55 0.18
C MET A 193 -8.67 8.06 0.07
N TYR A 194 -8.95 9.19 0.71
CA TYR A 194 -10.30 9.77 0.80
C TYR A 194 -10.59 10.80 -0.29
N SER A 195 -9.66 11.00 -1.24
CA SER A 195 -9.77 12.03 -2.28
C SER A 195 -11.06 11.91 -3.10
N SER A 196 -11.48 10.70 -3.48
CA SER A 196 -12.69 10.50 -4.26
C SER A 196 -13.97 10.62 -3.45
N VAL A 197 -13.95 10.12 -2.21
CA VAL A 197 -15.11 10.13 -1.32
C VAL A 197 -15.46 11.54 -0.84
N ARG A 198 -14.46 12.37 -0.56
CA ARG A 198 -14.68 13.77 -0.17
C ARG A 198 -15.40 14.61 -1.24
N ASN A 199 -15.38 14.16 -2.49
CA ASN A 199 -16.09 14.83 -3.58
C ASN A 199 -17.53 14.33 -3.77
N LEU A 200 -18.01 13.46 -2.90
CA LEU A 200 -19.42 13.08 -2.89
C LEU A 200 -20.24 14.08 -2.07
N SER A 201 -21.50 14.19 -2.42
CA SER A 201 -22.52 14.89 -1.64
C SER A 201 -23.84 14.14 -1.70
N TYR A 202 -24.64 14.26 -0.68
CA TYR A 202 -25.97 13.69 -0.63
C TYR A 202 -26.93 14.67 0.05
N ASN A 203 -28.09 14.89 -0.56
CA ASN A 203 -29.12 15.81 -0.08
C ASN A 203 -28.58 17.18 0.38
N GLY A 204 -27.68 17.77 -0.41
CA GLY A 204 -27.08 19.10 -0.13
C GLY A 204 -25.99 19.09 0.95
N THR A 205 -25.64 17.92 1.51
CA THR A 205 -24.54 17.78 2.46
C THR A 205 -23.31 17.26 1.75
N ASP A 206 -22.23 18.04 1.77
CA ASP A 206 -20.92 17.62 1.25
C ASP A 206 -20.23 16.67 2.24
N PHE A 207 -19.54 15.65 1.71
CA PHE A 207 -18.83 14.69 2.57
C PHE A 207 -17.44 15.15 2.96
N TYR A 208 -17.00 16.30 2.48
CA TYR A 208 -15.62 16.79 2.67
C TYR A 208 -15.20 16.86 4.15
N ASP A 209 -16.06 17.40 5.01
CA ASP A 209 -15.72 17.66 6.41
C ASP A 209 -15.82 16.42 7.31
N PHE A 210 -16.35 15.31 6.79
CA PHE A 210 -16.49 14.06 7.55
C PHE A 210 -15.26 13.17 7.45
N TYR A 211 -14.38 13.43 6.50
CA TYR A 211 -13.18 12.63 6.26
C TYR A 211 -11.91 13.34 6.72
N PRO A 212 -10.86 12.60 7.09
CA PRO A 212 -9.59 13.19 7.51
C PRO A 212 -9.10 14.23 6.51
N GLU A 213 -8.59 15.35 7.03
CA GLU A 213 -8.03 16.41 6.20
C GLU A 213 -6.88 15.89 5.33
N LYS A 214 -6.83 16.40 4.11
CA LYS A 214 -5.72 16.15 3.21
C LYS A 214 -4.42 16.73 3.80
N ARG A 215 -3.39 15.90 3.92
CA ARG A 215 -2.03 16.32 4.27
C ARG A 215 -1.15 16.39 3.02
N ALA A 216 -0.09 17.19 3.09
CA ALA A 216 0.90 17.28 2.01
C ALA A 216 1.70 15.98 1.87
N LEU A 217 1.95 15.29 2.98
CA LEU A 217 2.74 14.07 3.07
C LEU A 217 2.13 13.11 4.07
N TYR A 218 2.18 11.84 3.72
CA TYR A 218 1.85 10.71 4.58
C TYR A 218 3.07 9.80 4.75
N HIS A 219 3.17 9.21 5.92
CA HIS A 219 4.23 8.27 6.29
C HIS A 219 3.62 6.87 6.34
N THR A 220 4.28 5.90 5.71
CA THR A 220 3.85 4.51 5.76
C THR A 220 5.02 3.65 6.23
N PHE A 221 4.78 2.87 7.27
CA PHE A 221 5.71 1.86 7.78
C PHE A 221 5.23 0.48 7.35
N GLY A 222 6.15 -0.39 6.98
CA GLY A 222 5.72 -1.69 6.46
C GLY A 222 6.78 -2.76 6.49
N LEU A 223 6.30 -3.95 6.15
CA LEU A 223 7.09 -5.16 5.92
C LEU A 223 7.09 -5.47 4.43
N THR A 224 8.23 -5.93 3.93
CA THR A 224 8.42 -6.36 2.55
C THR A 224 8.84 -7.82 2.55
N LEU A 225 8.15 -8.65 1.79
CA LEU A 225 8.62 -9.96 1.38
C LEU A 225 9.06 -9.88 -0.08
N SER A 226 10.19 -10.48 -0.44
CA SER A 226 10.70 -10.43 -1.81
C SER A 226 11.16 -11.79 -2.29
N TYR A 227 11.09 -11.95 -3.61
CA TYR A 227 11.61 -13.10 -4.33
C TYR A 227 12.34 -12.61 -5.58
N SER A 228 13.61 -13.03 -5.74
CA SER A 228 14.45 -12.69 -6.88
C SER A 228 14.70 -13.91 -7.76
N PHE A 229 14.64 -13.77 -9.08
CA PHE A 229 14.84 -14.87 -10.06
C PHE A 229 15.41 -14.39 -11.39
#